data_c484d9a2e53f24d3e7bc06c0ed6ee5b0
#
_entry.id   c484d9a2e53f24d3e7bc06c0ed6ee5b0
#
_cell.length_a   1.000
_cell.length_b   1.000
_cell.length_c   1.000
_cell.angle_alpha   90.00
_cell.angle_beta   90.00
_cell.angle_gamma   90.00
#
_symmetry.space_group_name_H-M   'P 1'
#
loop_
_entity.id
_entity.type
_entity.pdbx_description
1 polymer ?
#
loop_
_entity_poly.entity_id
_entity_poly.type
_entity_poly.pdbx_seq_one_letter_code
_entity_poly.pdbx_strand_id
1 'polypeptide(L)'
;MTEKKFKYHLRSGSAKEVCPNCGCKTFVPYVDDAEQIVGELYGRCDRENKCGYYRYPRGVVSNAIIKPVAIEDCPRLTFLPNAYTRFGASPVFSNLYIYALSVSHEKGVGRVLNIFNAYRIKTWQGFVLFPQFDINNDFRSAKMIKYQDNGHRSHDTGASTWLHALKDFRYLHNKGKLEQCFFGEHLLDPERYKQLYKKDITNDTPVFVVESEKTAIMMSIHSASNGVWLACGGSQMLKNAKRNKVLENRNVTLIPDNGQFWNWKSTADKYGWKIISSIENCRWNGLKNPPCTDGWDIWDIWEFLLKFKREDYEIY
;
A
#
# COMPACT_ATOMS: atom_id res chain seq x y z
N MET A 1 -7.74 -16.72 -50.34
CA MET A 1 -7.36 -16.52 -48.93
C MET A 1 -8.65 -16.39 -48.14
N THR A 2 -9.06 -17.42 -47.39
CA THR A 2 -10.26 -17.39 -46.56
C THR A 2 -9.94 -16.60 -45.30
N GLU A 3 -10.55 -15.42 -45.16
CA GLU A 3 -10.47 -14.65 -43.93
C GLU A 3 -10.96 -15.52 -42.77
N LYS A 4 -10.10 -15.72 -41.77
CA LYS A 4 -10.48 -16.36 -40.50
C LYS A 4 -11.42 -15.42 -39.78
N LYS A 5 -12.73 -15.63 -39.91
CA LYS A 5 -13.73 -14.91 -39.15
C LYS A 5 -13.62 -15.32 -37.67
N PHE A 6 -13.27 -14.38 -36.81
CA PHE A 6 -13.25 -14.63 -35.37
C PHE A 6 -14.69 -14.70 -34.87
N LYS A 7 -15.04 -15.74 -34.13
CA LYS A 7 -16.38 -16.00 -33.57
C LYS A 7 -16.86 -14.89 -32.62
N TYR A 8 -15.92 -14.16 -32.02
CA TYR A 8 -16.20 -13.09 -31.04
C TYR A 8 -15.35 -11.88 -31.36
N HIS A 9 -15.90 -10.67 -31.17
CA HIS A 9 -15.21 -9.39 -31.36
C HIS A 9 -15.55 -8.43 -30.22
N LEU A 10 -14.72 -7.43 -29.99
CA LEU A 10 -15.03 -6.38 -29.02
C LEU A 10 -16.18 -5.52 -29.53
N ARG A 11 -17.16 -5.22 -28.65
CA ARG A 11 -18.33 -4.39 -29.01
C ARG A 11 -17.87 -3.06 -29.60
N SER A 12 -18.42 -2.70 -30.72
CA SER A 12 -18.20 -1.42 -31.38
C SER A 12 -18.94 -0.28 -30.65
N GLY A 13 -18.46 0.97 -30.78
CA GLY A 13 -19.11 2.16 -30.20
C GLY A 13 -18.50 2.64 -28.90
N SER A 14 -19.08 3.74 -28.38
CA SER A 14 -18.57 4.46 -27.20
C SER A 14 -19.11 3.94 -25.86
N ALA A 15 -20.11 3.07 -25.86
CA ALA A 15 -20.70 2.56 -24.63
C ALA A 15 -19.70 1.64 -23.89
N LYS A 16 -19.44 1.93 -22.65
CA LYS A 16 -18.51 1.19 -21.78
C LYS A 16 -19.24 0.60 -20.57
N GLU A 17 -18.81 -0.57 -20.15
CA GLU A 17 -19.27 -1.23 -18.93
C GLU A 17 -18.28 -0.98 -17.77
N VAL A 18 -18.68 -1.38 -16.59
CA VAL A 18 -17.79 -1.34 -15.41
C VAL A 18 -16.76 -2.45 -15.52
N CYS A 19 -15.48 -2.08 -15.46
CA CYS A 19 -14.39 -3.07 -15.54
C CYS A 19 -14.38 -3.95 -14.28
N PRO A 20 -14.41 -5.29 -14.44
CA PRO A 20 -14.43 -6.22 -13.31
C PRO A 20 -13.15 -6.18 -12.47
N ASN A 21 -12.06 -5.62 -13.00
CA ASN A 21 -10.79 -5.53 -12.28
C ASN A 21 -10.59 -4.19 -11.57
N CYS A 22 -10.86 -3.05 -12.23
CA CYS A 22 -10.58 -1.73 -11.65
C CYS A 22 -11.83 -0.94 -11.24
N GLY A 23 -13.04 -1.44 -11.49
CA GLY A 23 -14.30 -0.78 -11.14
C GLY A 23 -14.60 0.51 -11.93
N CYS A 24 -13.76 0.89 -12.90
CA CYS A 24 -14.00 2.07 -13.73
C CYS A 24 -14.91 1.72 -14.93
N LYS A 25 -15.72 2.68 -15.36
CA LYS A 25 -16.60 2.53 -16.55
C LYS A 25 -15.79 2.67 -17.85
N THR A 26 -14.89 1.71 -18.08
CA THR A 26 -13.93 1.70 -19.21
C THR A 26 -13.79 0.30 -19.83
N PHE A 27 -14.72 -0.59 -19.56
CA PHE A 27 -14.67 -1.96 -20.06
C PHE A 27 -15.45 -2.12 -21.36
N VAL A 28 -14.82 -2.74 -22.35
CA VAL A 28 -15.40 -3.10 -23.65
C VAL A 28 -15.62 -4.61 -23.66
N PRO A 29 -16.87 -5.09 -23.58
CA PRO A 29 -17.14 -6.52 -23.60
C PRO A 29 -16.93 -7.14 -24.98
N TYR A 30 -16.68 -8.45 -25.02
CA TYR A 30 -16.79 -9.23 -26.24
C TYR A 30 -18.26 -9.54 -26.55
N VAL A 31 -18.61 -9.46 -27.84
CA VAL A 31 -19.91 -9.81 -28.40
C VAL A 31 -19.76 -10.89 -29.46
N ASP A 32 -20.83 -11.60 -29.72
CA ASP A 32 -20.94 -12.57 -30.83
C ASP A 32 -21.43 -11.88 -32.12
N ASP A 33 -21.62 -12.67 -33.18
CA ASP A 33 -22.10 -12.20 -34.49
C ASP A 33 -23.52 -11.56 -34.42
N ALA A 34 -24.28 -11.80 -33.34
CA ALA A 34 -25.59 -11.22 -33.09
C ALA A 34 -25.52 -9.99 -32.14
N GLU A 35 -24.33 -9.42 -31.91
CA GLU A 35 -24.06 -8.30 -31.00
C GLU A 35 -24.47 -8.60 -29.53
N GLN A 36 -24.62 -9.87 -29.16
CA GLN A 36 -24.92 -10.26 -27.79
C GLN A 36 -23.64 -10.36 -26.96
N ILE A 37 -23.63 -9.80 -25.73
CA ILE A 37 -22.49 -9.89 -24.82
C ILE A 37 -22.24 -11.35 -24.45
N VAL A 38 -21.03 -11.83 -24.72
CA VAL A 38 -20.63 -13.22 -24.51
C VAL A 38 -20.51 -13.59 -23.02
N GLY A 39 -20.35 -12.59 -22.17
CA GLY A 39 -20.33 -12.70 -20.71
C GLY A 39 -19.63 -11.51 -20.08
N GLU A 40 -20.05 -11.17 -18.87
CA GLU A 40 -19.63 -9.95 -18.15
C GLU A 40 -18.12 -9.86 -17.87
N LEU A 41 -17.41 -10.98 -17.94
CA LEU A 41 -15.98 -11.05 -17.66
C LEU A 41 -15.11 -11.10 -18.94
N TYR A 42 -15.71 -11.22 -20.13
CA TYR A 42 -14.96 -11.29 -21.37
C TYR A 42 -14.93 -9.94 -22.07
N GLY A 43 -13.74 -9.36 -22.17
CA GLY A 43 -13.56 -8.04 -22.75
C GLY A 43 -12.19 -7.45 -22.43
N ARG A 44 -12.06 -6.18 -22.69
CA ARG A 44 -10.85 -5.39 -22.51
C ARG A 44 -11.17 -4.10 -21.76
N CYS A 45 -10.33 -3.73 -20.83
CA CYS A 45 -10.37 -2.41 -20.21
C CYS A 45 -9.54 -1.42 -21.06
N ASP A 46 -10.11 -0.27 -21.42
CA ASP A 46 -9.40 0.77 -22.17
C ASP A 46 -8.25 1.42 -21.40
N ARG A 47 -8.15 1.20 -20.10
CA ARG A 47 -7.02 1.63 -19.26
C ARG A 47 -5.88 0.62 -19.34
N GLU A 48 -5.38 0.35 -20.55
CA GLU A 48 -4.40 -0.71 -20.82
C GLU A 48 -3.15 -0.59 -19.94
N ASN A 49 -2.57 0.60 -19.84
CA ASN A 49 -1.36 0.86 -19.05
C ASN A 49 -1.57 0.89 -17.53
N LYS A 50 -2.82 1.08 -17.06
CA LYS A 50 -3.15 1.22 -15.63
C LYS A 50 -3.88 0.02 -15.05
N CYS A 51 -4.72 -0.64 -15.86
CA CYS A 51 -5.54 -1.77 -15.44
C CYS A 51 -5.11 -3.07 -16.11
N GLY A 52 -4.86 -3.05 -17.40
CA GLY A 52 -4.41 -4.19 -18.21
C GLY A 52 -5.39 -5.36 -18.27
N TYR A 53 -6.65 -5.16 -17.84
CA TYR A 53 -7.62 -6.25 -17.85
C TYR A 53 -7.98 -6.61 -19.29
N TYR A 54 -7.72 -7.87 -19.65
CA TYR A 54 -8.05 -8.45 -20.94
C TYR A 54 -8.38 -9.93 -20.77
N ARG A 55 -9.55 -10.34 -21.22
CA ARG A 55 -9.97 -11.74 -21.20
C ARG A 55 -10.73 -12.11 -22.48
N TYR A 56 -10.11 -12.96 -23.27
CA TYR A 56 -10.72 -13.49 -24.49
C TYR A 56 -11.63 -14.71 -24.19
N PRO A 57 -12.82 -14.84 -24.81
CA PRO A 57 -13.75 -15.94 -24.58
C PRO A 57 -13.28 -17.22 -25.30
N ARG A 58 -12.29 -17.92 -24.73
CA ARG A 58 -11.84 -19.22 -25.25
C ARG A 58 -12.73 -20.33 -24.73
N GLY A 59 -13.33 -21.14 -25.65
CA GLY A 59 -14.09 -22.34 -25.30
C GLY A 59 -15.47 -22.08 -24.69
N VAL A 60 -16.06 -20.89 -24.86
CA VAL A 60 -17.44 -20.64 -24.47
C VAL A 60 -18.38 -21.34 -25.41
N VAL A 61 -19.03 -22.41 -24.95
CA VAL A 61 -20.19 -23.00 -25.59
C VAL A 61 -21.40 -22.12 -25.21
N SER A 62 -22.13 -21.62 -26.22
CA SER A 62 -23.33 -20.82 -26.01
C SER A 62 -24.30 -21.53 -25.06
N ASN A 63 -24.80 -20.78 -24.05
CA ASN A 63 -25.87 -21.17 -23.10
C ASN A 63 -25.48 -21.90 -21.81
N ALA A 64 -24.25 -21.86 -21.34
CA ALA A 64 -24.04 -22.06 -19.92
C ALA A 64 -24.15 -20.72 -19.21
N ILE A 65 -25.26 -20.48 -18.53
CA ILE A 65 -25.32 -19.50 -17.44
C ILE A 65 -24.31 -19.98 -16.42
N ILE A 66 -23.06 -19.50 -16.53
CA ILE A 66 -22.08 -19.67 -15.47
C ILE A 66 -22.62 -18.81 -14.34
N LYS A 67 -23.30 -19.45 -13.37
CA LYS A 67 -23.57 -18.82 -12.09
C LYS A 67 -22.24 -18.23 -11.63
N PRO A 68 -22.19 -16.94 -11.25
CA PRO A 68 -20.97 -16.39 -10.68
C PRO A 68 -20.60 -17.33 -9.53
N VAL A 69 -19.45 -17.98 -9.61
CA VAL A 69 -18.88 -18.69 -8.48
C VAL A 69 -18.81 -17.64 -7.39
N ALA A 70 -19.56 -17.85 -6.33
CA ALA A 70 -19.59 -16.93 -5.22
C ALA A 70 -18.14 -16.68 -4.80
N ILE A 71 -17.75 -15.40 -4.71
CA ILE A 71 -16.37 -14.97 -4.39
C ILE A 71 -15.93 -15.56 -3.02
N GLU A 72 -16.84 -16.18 -2.29
CA GLU A 72 -16.65 -16.82 -0.99
C GLU A 72 -15.85 -18.14 -1.04
N ASP A 73 -15.78 -18.83 -2.20
CA ASP A 73 -15.11 -20.13 -2.30
C ASP A 73 -13.65 -20.10 -2.74
N CYS A 74 -13.09 -18.91 -3.04
CA CYS A 74 -11.67 -18.83 -3.35
C CYS A 74 -10.86 -18.84 -2.05
N PRO A 75 -10.01 -19.85 -1.81
CA PRO A 75 -9.23 -19.90 -0.60
C PRO A 75 -8.35 -18.66 -0.47
N ARG A 76 -8.20 -18.17 0.77
CA ARG A 76 -7.28 -17.07 1.06
C ARG A 76 -5.86 -17.47 0.69
N LEU A 77 -5.11 -16.56 0.04
CA LEU A 77 -3.69 -16.77 -0.20
C LEU A 77 -2.97 -16.85 1.14
N THR A 78 -2.26 -17.94 1.37
CA THR A 78 -1.46 -18.14 2.57
C THR A 78 -0.04 -18.53 2.18
N PHE A 79 0.94 -17.95 2.86
CA PHE A 79 2.33 -18.36 2.73
C PHE A 79 2.64 -19.54 3.64
N LEU A 80 3.66 -20.32 3.28
CA LEU A 80 4.18 -21.37 4.15
C LEU A 80 4.62 -20.76 5.48
N PRO A 81 4.48 -21.49 6.60
CA PRO A 81 5.00 -21.06 7.89
C PRO A 81 6.46 -20.66 7.78
N ASN A 82 6.82 -19.53 8.38
CA ASN A 82 8.17 -18.97 8.34
C ASN A 82 8.72 -18.64 6.94
N ALA A 83 7.88 -18.55 5.91
CA ALA A 83 8.32 -18.19 4.56
C ALA A 83 9.16 -16.90 4.58
N TYR A 84 8.67 -15.86 5.29
CA TYR A 84 9.37 -14.59 5.38
C TYR A 84 10.73 -14.68 6.09
N THR A 85 10.90 -15.57 7.06
CA THR A 85 12.16 -15.72 7.79
C THR A 85 13.28 -16.30 6.93
N ARG A 86 12.92 -17.03 5.86
CA ARG A 86 13.88 -17.65 4.92
C ARG A 86 14.46 -16.66 3.91
N PHE A 87 13.88 -15.45 3.81
CA PHE A 87 14.28 -14.48 2.82
C PHE A 87 14.86 -13.23 3.44
N GLY A 88 15.77 -12.65 2.68
CA GLY A 88 16.31 -11.34 2.95
C GLY A 88 17.38 -11.33 4.06
N ALA A 89 18.21 -10.32 3.96
CA ALA A 89 19.23 -9.99 4.94
C ALA A 89 18.71 -8.88 5.88
N SER A 90 19.51 -8.58 6.91
CA SER A 90 19.32 -7.43 7.78
C SER A 90 19.17 -6.13 6.98
N PRO A 91 18.33 -5.20 7.37
CA PRO A 91 18.13 -3.92 6.67
C PRO A 91 19.32 -2.97 6.78
N VAL A 92 20.28 -3.23 7.68
CA VAL A 92 21.36 -2.28 8.04
C VAL A 92 22.24 -1.83 6.87
N PHE A 93 22.29 -2.60 5.79
CA PHE A 93 23.03 -2.26 4.57
C PHE A 93 22.15 -1.67 3.45
N SER A 94 20.89 -1.38 3.73
CA SER A 94 20.01 -0.76 2.74
C SER A 94 20.18 0.76 2.70
N ASN A 95 20.06 1.33 1.51
CA ASN A 95 20.06 2.79 1.35
C ASN A 95 19.00 3.46 2.25
N LEU A 96 17.82 2.85 2.41
CA LEU A 96 16.79 3.38 3.29
C LEU A 96 17.23 3.40 4.76
N TYR A 97 17.93 2.37 5.24
CA TYR A 97 18.40 2.33 6.62
C TYR A 97 19.52 3.36 6.85
N ILE A 98 20.49 3.45 5.93
CA ILE A 98 21.59 4.43 5.97
C ILE A 98 21.02 5.86 5.96
N TYR A 99 20.06 6.11 5.06
CA TYR A 99 19.35 7.37 5.02
C TYR A 99 18.62 7.67 6.34
N ALA A 100 17.87 6.70 6.88
CA ALA A 100 17.17 6.88 8.17
C ALA A 100 18.14 7.22 9.31
N LEU A 101 19.32 6.61 9.35
CA LEU A 101 20.36 6.97 10.31
C LEU A 101 20.87 8.39 10.12
N SER A 102 21.11 8.80 8.88
CA SER A 102 21.68 10.13 8.59
C SER A 102 20.74 11.27 9.00
N VAL A 103 19.42 11.11 8.79
CA VAL A 103 18.42 12.13 9.12
C VAL A 103 17.90 12.02 10.55
N SER A 104 18.15 10.89 11.23
CA SER A 104 17.66 10.61 12.60
C SER A 104 18.80 10.47 13.62
N HIS A 105 19.98 11.03 13.37
CA HIS A 105 21.14 10.86 14.24
C HIS A 105 20.87 11.27 15.70
N GLU A 106 20.02 12.29 15.94
CA GLU A 106 19.62 12.73 17.27
C GLU A 106 18.77 11.68 18.03
N LYS A 107 18.13 10.76 17.33
CA LYS A 107 17.33 9.68 17.93
C LYS A 107 18.18 8.48 18.32
N GLY A 108 19.41 8.42 17.82
CA GLY A 108 20.38 7.36 18.09
C GLY A 108 20.14 6.10 17.25
N VAL A 109 21.25 5.39 16.96
CA VAL A 109 21.27 4.15 16.13
C VAL A 109 20.34 3.08 16.69
N GLY A 110 20.28 2.96 18.03
CA GLY A 110 19.42 1.96 18.69
C GLY A 110 17.93 2.17 18.42
N ARG A 111 17.45 3.42 18.39
CA ARG A 111 16.05 3.74 18.09
C ARG A 111 15.72 3.36 16.65
N VAL A 112 16.56 3.73 15.68
CA VAL A 112 16.37 3.43 14.27
C VAL A 112 16.34 1.92 14.07
N LEU A 113 17.32 1.19 14.61
CA LEU A 113 17.39 -0.27 14.49
C LEU A 113 16.18 -0.95 15.12
N ASN A 114 15.74 -0.51 16.29
CA ASN A 114 14.58 -1.07 16.98
C ASN A 114 13.29 -0.90 16.15
N ILE A 115 13.08 0.25 15.51
CA ILE A 115 11.92 0.47 14.66
C ILE A 115 11.99 -0.41 13.41
N PHE A 116 13.13 -0.48 12.71
CA PHE A 116 13.28 -1.35 11.54
C PHE A 116 13.03 -2.83 11.89
N ASN A 117 13.50 -3.28 13.03
CA ASN A 117 13.26 -4.65 13.53
C ASN A 117 11.79 -4.86 13.91
N ALA A 118 11.17 -3.91 14.60
CA ALA A 118 9.75 -3.99 14.99
C ALA A 118 8.84 -4.11 13.76
N TYR A 119 9.13 -3.34 12.71
CA TYR A 119 8.43 -3.44 11.42
C TYR A 119 8.91 -4.62 10.56
N ARG A 120 9.90 -5.41 11.04
CA ARG A 120 10.45 -6.61 10.37
C ARG A 120 10.98 -6.33 8.97
N ILE A 121 11.59 -5.17 8.78
CA ILE A 121 12.19 -4.79 7.50
C ILE A 121 13.36 -5.72 7.18
N LYS A 122 13.47 -6.11 5.93
CA LYS A 122 14.58 -6.88 5.38
C LYS A 122 15.02 -6.31 4.03
N THR A 123 16.12 -6.85 3.51
CA THR A 123 16.58 -6.54 2.16
C THR A 123 16.76 -7.82 1.35
N TRP A 124 16.50 -7.75 0.06
CA TRP A 124 16.72 -8.84 -0.89
C TRP A 124 16.98 -8.29 -2.28
N GLN A 125 18.10 -8.65 -2.89
CA GLN A 125 18.52 -8.23 -4.24
C GLN A 125 18.39 -6.70 -4.46
N GLY A 126 18.85 -5.90 -3.50
CA GLY A 126 18.78 -4.44 -3.56
C GLY A 126 17.42 -3.83 -3.26
N PHE A 127 16.39 -4.64 -3.03
CA PHE A 127 15.09 -4.16 -2.55
C PHE A 127 15.07 -4.09 -1.03
N VAL A 128 14.35 -3.10 -0.51
CA VAL A 128 13.85 -3.07 0.85
C VAL A 128 12.48 -3.75 0.85
N LEU A 129 12.29 -4.71 1.75
CA LEU A 129 11.05 -5.47 1.91
C LEU A 129 10.23 -4.90 3.05
N PHE A 130 9.01 -4.48 2.75
CA PHE A 130 8.01 -4.00 3.70
C PHE A 130 6.95 -5.09 3.89
N PRO A 131 7.10 -5.94 4.91
CA PRO A 131 6.20 -7.08 5.09
C PRO A 131 4.86 -6.65 5.65
N GLN A 132 3.82 -7.29 5.17
CA GLN A 132 2.48 -7.20 5.71
C GLN A 132 2.22 -8.43 6.59
N PHE A 133 2.29 -8.24 7.89
CA PHE A 133 1.81 -9.19 8.89
C PHE A 133 0.55 -8.63 9.50
N ASP A 134 -0.52 -9.42 9.51
CA ASP A 134 -1.76 -9.00 10.14
C ASP A 134 -1.68 -9.08 11.67
N ILE A 135 -2.74 -8.68 12.34
CA ILE A 135 -2.82 -8.66 13.80
C ILE A 135 -2.62 -10.05 14.43
N ASN A 136 -2.97 -11.13 13.71
CA ASN A 136 -2.75 -12.50 14.14
C ASN A 136 -1.33 -13.01 13.83
N ASN A 137 -0.47 -12.16 13.29
CA ASN A 137 0.88 -12.49 12.87
C ASN A 137 0.97 -13.37 11.61
N ASP A 138 -0.08 -13.47 10.83
CA ASP A 138 -0.04 -14.16 9.55
C ASP A 138 0.64 -13.29 8.50
N PHE A 139 1.63 -13.86 7.82
CA PHE A 139 2.31 -13.18 6.72
C PHE A 139 1.41 -13.13 5.47
N ARG A 140 1.10 -11.93 4.99
CA ARG A 140 0.21 -11.71 3.84
C ARG A 140 0.95 -11.46 2.54
N SER A 141 1.98 -10.67 2.57
CA SER A 141 2.90 -10.37 1.47
C SER A 141 3.99 -9.42 1.93
N ALA A 142 4.86 -9.00 1.01
CA ALA A 142 5.76 -7.87 1.22
C ALA A 142 5.78 -6.99 -0.02
N LYS A 143 5.70 -5.68 0.17
CA LYS A 143 6.01 -4.72 -0.88
C LYS A 143 7.53 -4.57 -0.94
N MET A 144 8.06 -4.49 -2.13
CA MET A 144 9.49 -4.44 -2.39
C MET A 144 9.82 -3.17 -3.15
N ILE A 145 10.68 -2.34 -2.60
CA ILE A 145 11.04 -1.04 -3.19
C ILE A 145 12.56 -0.85 -3.16
N LYS A 146 13.12 -0.38 -4.26
CA LYS A 146 14.51 0.09 -4.31
C LYS A 146 14.55 1.57 -3.96
N TYR A 147 15.54 1.92 -3.14
CA TYR A 147 15.79 3.29 -2.71
C TYR A 147 17.16 3.76 -3.18
N GLN A 148 17.25 5.04 -3.50
CA GLN A 148 18.49 5.76 -3.67
C GLN A 148 19.11 6.08 -2.29
N ASP A 149 20.35 6.49 -2.25
CA ASP A 149 21.09 6.86 -1.03
C ASP A 149 20.50 8.08 -0.30
N ASN A 150 19.79 8.94 -1.04
CA ASN A 150 19.07 10.10 -0.50
C ASN A 150 17.69 9.73 0.09
N GLY A 151 17.33 8.45 0.19
CA GLY A 151 16.07 7.97 0.74
C GLY A 151 14.84 8.13 -0.17
N HIS A 152 15.02 8.60 -1.42
CA HIS A 152 13.95 8.59 -2.40
C HIS A 152 13.86 7.24 -3.11
N ARG A 153 12.64 6.91 -3.57
CA ARG A 153 12.42 5.71 -4.38
C ARG A 153 13.25 5.80 -5.66
N SER A 154 13.91 4.70 -6.07
CA SER A 154 14.51 4.64 -7.41
C SER A 154 13.43 4.76 -8.48
N HIS A 155 13.77 5.47 -9.56
CA HIS A 155 12.92 5.61 -10.75
C HIS A 155 13.18 4.54 -11.80
N ASP A 156 14.07 3.58 -11.53
CA ASP A 156 14.39 2.50 -12.46
C ASP A 156 13.16 1.64 -12.75
N THR A 157 13.09 1.11 -13.96
CA THR A 157 12.05 0.15 -14.34
C THR A 157 12.12 -1.06 -13.40
N GLY A 158 10.99 -1.39 -12.78
CA GLY A 158 10.92 -2.49 -11.83
C GLY A 158 11.43 -2.17 -10.42
N ALA A 159 11.67 -0.90 -10.08
CA ALA A 159 12.09 -0.49 -8.73
C ALA A 159 11.03 -0.73 -7.64
N SER A 160 9.81 -1.12 -8.00
CA SER A 160 8.75 -1.47 -7.05
C SER A 160 7.98 -2.69 -7.54
N THR A 161 7.80 -3.68 -6.66
CA THR A 161 7.07 -4.91 -6.94
C THR A 161 6.52 -5.52 -5.66
N TRP A 162 5.85 -6.66 -5.78
CA TRP A 162 5.32 -7.41 -4.65
C TRP A 162 5.94 -8.81 -4.58
N LEU A 163 6.25 -9.29 -3.38
CA LEU A 163 6.86 -10.60 -3.17
C LEU A 163 6.01 -11.72 -3.79
N HIS A 164 4.70 -11.71 -3.58
CA HIS A 164 3.79 -12.73 -4.13
C HIS A 164 3.70 -12.73 -5.67
N ALA A 165 4.11 -11.66 -6.34
CA ALA A 165 4.11 -11.56 -7.80
C ALA A 165 5.37 -12.16 -8.44
N LEU A 166 6.44 -12.36 -7.67
CA LEU A 166 7.69 -12.90 -8.18
C LEU A 166 7.59 -14.40 -8.45
N LYS A 167 8.14 -14.83 -9.59
CA LYS A 167 8.14 -16.27 -9.99
C LYS A 167 8.83 -17.15 -8.94
N ASP A 168 9.91 -16.67 -8.37
CA ASP A 168 10.74 -17.41 -7.40
C ASP A 168 10.01 -17.66 -6.06
N PHE A 169 8.91 -16.99 -5.80
CA PHE A 169 8.14 -17.11 -4.56
C PHE A 169 6.79 -17.80 -4.72
N ARG A 170 6.40 -18.14 -5.96
CA ARG A 170 5.09 -18.77 -6.23
C ARG A 170 4.88 -20.13 -5.57
N TYR A 171 5.95 -20.83 -5.23
CA TYR A 171 5.89 -22.10 -4.52
C TYR A 171 5.73 -21.96 -3.00
N LEU A 172 5.86 -20.73 -2.48
CA LEU A 172 5.78 -20.44 -1.05
C LEU A 172 4.39 -20.05 -0.57
N HIS A 173 3.46 -19.94 -1.48
CA HIS A 173 2.08 -19.64 -1.18
C HIS A 173 1.13 -20.48 -2.03
N ASN A 174 -0.09 -20.67 -1.54
CA ASN A 174 -1.16 -21.28 -2.33
C ASN A 174 -1.63 -20.31 -3.45
N LYS A 175 -2.49 -20.80 -4.34
CA LYS A 175 -3.11 -19.98 -5.41
C LYS A 175 -4.34 -19.19 -4.93
N GLY A 176 -4.45 -18.95 -3.64
CA GLY A 176 -5.59 -18.29 -3.03
C GLY A 176 -5.69 -16.80 -3.36
N LYS A 177 -6.81 -16.20 -2.98
CA LYS A 177 -7.05 -14.76 -3.09
C LYS A 177 -6.16 -13.99 -2.12
N LEU A 178 -5.40 -13.03 -2.63
CA LEU A 178 -4.58 -12.16 -1.79
C LEU A 178 -5.47 -11.24 -0.95
N GLU A 179 -5.33 -11.31 0.35
CA GLU A 179 -5.92 -10.39 1.31
C GLU A 179 -4.80 -9.63 2.01
N GLN A 180 -4.55 -8.42 1.56
CA GLN A 180 -3.54 -7.55 2.16
C GLN A 180 -4.05 -6.92 3.45
N CYS A 181 -3.14 -6.69 4.40
CA CYS A 181 -3.37 -5.92 5.63
C CYS A 181 -2.58 -4.60 5.61
N PHE A 182 -2.66 -3.78 6.64
CA PHE A 182 -1.80 -2.61 6.76
C PHE A 182 -0.35 -3.04 7.00
N PHE A 183 0.58 -2.29 6.44
CA PHE A 183 1.96 -2.40 6.88
C PHE A 183 2.05 -1.90 8.33
N GLY A 184 2.69 -2.68 9.20
CA GLY A 184 2.76 -2.39 10.63
C GLY A 184 1.56 -2.89 11.45
N GLU A 185 0.54 -3.54 10.85
CA GLU A 185 -0.68 -3.99 11.53
C GLU A 185 -0.40 -4.89 12.73
N HIS A 186 0.58 -5.76 12.64
CA HIS A 186 0.99 -6.65 13.74
C HIS A 186 1.44 -5.90 15.00
N LEU A 187 1.79 -4.60 14.90
CA LEU A 187 2.13 -3.77 16.07
C LEU A 187 0.89 -3.35 16.87
N LEU A 188 -0.30 -3.59 16.37
CA LEU A 188 -1.56 -3.42 17.12
C LEU A 188 -1.83 -4.58 18.10
N ASP A 189 -1.05 -5.67 18.01
CA ASP A 189 -1.10 -6.77 18.98
C ASP A 189 -0.48 -6.33 20.31
N PRO A 190 -1.12 -6.61 21.46
CA PRO A 190 -0.68 -6.13 22.76
C PRO A 190 0.75 -6.51 23.13
N GLU A 191 1.15 -7.74 22.87
CA GLU A 191 2.48 -8.23 23.21
C GLU A 191 3.57 -7.50 22.40
N ARG A 192 3.37 -7.31 21.10
CA ARG A 192 4.32 -6.64 20.21
C ARG A 192 4.39 -5.16 20.48
N TYR A 193 3.26 -4.54 20.74
CA TYR A 193 3.23 -3.15 21.16
C TYR A 193 4.02 -2.96 22.47
N LYS A 194 3.79 -3.83 23.46
CA LYS A 194 4.50 -3.79 24.75
C LYS A 194 6.01 -4.02 24.59
N GLN A 195 6.41 -4.92 23.69
CA GLN A 195 7.83 -5.15 23.38
C GLN A 195 8.51 -3.88 22.84
N LEU A 196 7.82 -3.13 21.96
CA LEU A 196 8.37 -1.94 21.31
C LEU A 196 8.34 -0.70 22.22
N TYR A 197 7.18 -0.43 22.83
CA TYR A 197 6.95 0.83 23.56
C TYR A 197 7.05 0.72 25.07
N LYS A 198 7.20 -0.49 25.63
CA LYS A 198 7.25 -0.78 27.08
C LYS A 198 5.99 -0.30 27.81
N LYS A 199 4.87 -0.29 27.13
CA LYS A 199 3.53 0.12 27.61
C LYS A 199 2.47 -0.81 27.08
N ASP A 200 1.33 -0.84 27.73
CA ASP A 200 0.17 -1.58 27.24
C ASP A 200 -0.57 -0.75 26.16
N ILE A 201 -1.08 -1.41 25.14
CA ILE A 201 -1.94 -0.79 24.11
C ILE A 201 -3.37 -0.74 24.65
N THR A 202 -4.05 0.38 24.44
CA THR A 202 -5.47 0.57 24.77
C THR A 202 -6.23 1.09 23.54
N ASN A 203 -7.55 1.20 23.63
CA ASN A 203 -8.35 1.78 22.56
C ASN A 203 -8.03 3.27 22.33
N ASP A 204 -7.52 3.97 23.36
CA ASP A 204 -7.12 5.36 23.29
C ASP A 204 -5.71 5.55 22.71
N THR A 205 -4.94 4.46 22.57
CA THR A 205 -3.61 4.52 21.97
C THR A 205 -3.74 5.05 20.54
N PRO A 206 -3.02 6.15 20.18
CA PRO A 206 -3.12 6.72 18.85
C PRO A 206 -2.68 5.73 17.77
N VAL A 207 -3.47 5.62 16.72
CA VAL A 207 -3.12 4.87 15.51
C VAL A 207 -3.13 5.83 14.33
N PHE A 208 -1.97 6.06 13.74
CA PHE A 208 -1.80 6.93 12.60
C PHE A 208 -1.72 6.10 11.32
N VAL A 209 -2.48 6.49 10.30
CA VAL A 209 -2.47 5.83 9.00
C VAL A 209 -1.97 6.80 7.95
N VAL A 210 -0.89 6.43 7.27
CA VAL A 210 -0.27 7.16 6.16
C VAL A 210 -0.33 6.33 4.87
N GLU A 211 0.05 6.89 3.74
CA GLU A 211 0.06 6.16 2.47
C GLU A 211 1.29 5.26 2.33
N SER A 212 2.47 5.79 2.61
CA SER A 212 3.77 5.17 2.33
C SER A 212 4.33 4.42 3.53
N GLU A 213 4.93 3.26 3.25
CA GLU A 213 5.62 2.44 4.26
C GLU A 213 6.86 3.15 4.82
N LYS A 214 7.60 3.90 3.97
CA LYS A 214 8.74 4.73 4.41
C LYS A 214 8.27 5.76 5.44
N THR A 215 7.19 6.46 5.15
CA THR A 215 6.61 7.48 6.03
C THR A 215 6.23 6.90 7.38
N ALA A 216 5.58 5.73 7.42
CA ALA A 216 5.23 5.06 8.68
C ALA A 216 6.47 4.77 9.53
N ILE A 217 7.57 4.28 8.94
CA ILE A 217 8.84 4.01 9.64
C ILE A 217 9.45 5.31 10.15
N MET A 218 9.60 6.31 9.28
CA MET A 218 10.27 7.56 9.64
C MET A 218 9.52 8.29 10.74
N MET A 219 8.19 8.35 10.65
CA MET A 219 7.36 8.93 11.69
C MET A 219 7.40 8.12 12.99
N SER A 220 7.52 6.81 12.95
CA SER A 220 7.72 5.98 14.16
C SER A 220 9.05 6.26 14.85
N ILE A 221 10.10 6.62 14.09
CA ILE A 221 11.39 7.00 14.64
C ILE A 221 11.31 8.37 15.33
N HIS A 222 10.66 9.34 14.67
CA HIS A 222 10.67 10.75 15.06
C HIS A 222 9.54 11.15 16.00
N SER A 223 8.39 10.48 15.95
CA SER A 223 7.24 10.81 16.79
C SER A 223 7.58 10.68 18.27
N ALA A 224 7.22 11.71 19.04
CA ALA A 224 7.27 11.67 20.49
C ALA A 224 6.11 10.86 21.10
N SER A 225 5.03 10.63 20.34
CA SER A 225 3.91 9.81 20.77
C SER A 225 4.27 8.34 20.72
N ASN A 226 3.69 7.55 21.64
CA ASN A 226 3.76 6.08 21.57
C ASN A 226 2.66 5.51 20.63
N GLY A 227 2.25 6.27 19.63
CA GLY A 227 1.26 5.83 18.65
C GLY A 227 1.82 4.82 17.67
N VAL A 228 0.93 3.95 17.15
CA VAL A 228 1.28 2.99 16.11
C VAL A 228 1.12 3.66 14.74
N TRP A 229 2.16 3.63 13.94
CA TRP A 229 2.14 4.16 12.58
C TRP A 229 1.95 3.01 11.57
N LEU A 230 0.89 3.10 10.80
CA LEU A 230 0.52 2.11 9.78
C LEU A 230 0.61 2.74 8.41
N ALA A 231 0.95 1.93 7.38
CA ALA A 231 0.80 2.38 6.01
C ALA A 231 -0.27 1.56 5.27
N CYS A 232 -1.10 2.26 4.49
CA CYS A 232 -2.09 1.59 3.65
C CYS A 232 -1.51 1.11 2.31
N GLY A 233 -0.36 1.63 1.88
CA GLY A 233 0.34 1.19 0.67
C GLY A 233 -0.19 1.77 -0.63
N GLY A 234 -1.13 2.73 -0.57
CA GLY A 234 -1.68 3.46 -1.72
C GLY A 234 -3.02 4.11 -1.39
N SER A 235 -3.28 5.29 -1.98
CA SER A 235 -4.42 6.17 -1.65
C SER A 235 -5.81 5.49 -1.74
N GLN A 236 -5.97 4.50 -2.62
CA GLN A 236 -7.25 3.79 -2.81
C GLN A 236 -7.47 2.63 -1.82
N MET A 237 -6.45 2.25 -1.08
CA MET A 237 -6.48 1.04 -0.25
C MET A 237 -7.37 1.17 0.98
N LEU A 238 -7.63 2.38 1.46
CA LEU A 238 -8.58 2.65 2.56
C LEU A 238 -10.05 2.43 2.21
N LYS A 239 -10.39 2.25 0.93
CA LYS A 239 -11.77 1.92 0.52
C LYS A 239 -12.17 0.48 0.85
N ASN A 240 -11.22 -0.38 1.24
CA ASN A 240 -11.47 -1.77 1.58
C ASN A 240 -11.98 -1.91 3.03
N ALA A 241 -13.30 -2.06 3.19
CA ALA A 241 -13.92 -2.18 4.50
C ALA A 241 -13.43 -3.40 5.32
N LYS A 242 -13.15 -4.53 4.65
CA LYS A 242 -12.64 -5.74 5.33
C LYS A 242 -11.28 -5.48 5.98
N ARG A 243 -10.40 -4.75 5.28
CA ARG A 243 -9.09 -4.35 5.81
C ARG A 243 -9.23 -3.39 6.98
N ASN A 244 -10.16 -2.43 6.88
CA ASN A 244 -10.36 -1.40 7.90
C ASN A 244 -10.92 -1.95 9.22
N LYS A 245 -11.47 -3.17 9.23
CA LYS A 245 -12.05 -3.78 10.42
C LYS A 245 -11.09 -3.84 11.61
N VAL A 246 -9.79 -4.00 11.37
CA VAL A 246 -8.76 -4.02 12.44
C VAL A 246 -8.62 -2.68 13.17
N LEU A 247 -9.11 -1.59 12.56
CA LEU A 247 -9.06 -0.24 13.11
C LEU A 247 -10.35 0.17 13.85
N GLU A 248 -11.39 -0.69 13.85
CA GLU A 248 -12.62 -0.42 14.56
C GLU A 248 -12.36 -0.26 16.07
N ASN A 249 -13.07 0.68 16.71
CA ASN A 249 -12.95 1.01 18.14
C ASN A 249 -11.55 1.49 18.57
N ARG A 250 -10.70 1.98 17.66
CA ARG A 250 -9.39 2.54 17.96
C ARG A 250 -9.37 4.04 17.72
N ASN A 251 -8.46 4.73 18.38
CA ASN A 251 -8.23 6.17 18.19
C ASN A 251 -7.42 6.41 16.92
N VAL A 252 -8.10 6.37 15.77
CA VAL A 252 -7.48 6.46 14.44
C VAL A 252 -7.39 7.89 13.95
N THR A 253 -6.24 8.24 13.43
CA THR A 253 -6.00 9.50 12.71
C THR A 253 -5.43 9.20 11.32
N LEU A 254 -6.14 9.60 10.29
CA LEU A 254 -5.66 9.51 8.91
C LEU A 254 -4.81 10.73 8.56
N ILE A 255 -3.67 10.50 7.91
CA ILE A 255 -2.74 11.56 7.47
C ILE A 255 -2.42 11.30 6.00
N PRO A 256 -3.28 11.77 5.08
CA PRO A 256 -3.09 11.59 3.64
C PRO A 256 -1.92 12.43 3.11
N ASP A 257 -1.33 12.00 2.00
CA ASP A 257 -0.41 12.80 1.22
C ASP A 257 -1.14 14.04 0.68
N ASN A 258 -0.40 15.10 0.37
CA ASN A 258 -0.97 16.31 -0.20
C ASN A 258 -1.74 16.00 -1.49
N GLY A 259 -2.92 16.58 -1.61
CA GLY A 259 -3.87 16.31 -2.70
C GLY A 259 -4.77 15.09 -2.48
N GLN A 260 -4.57 14.28 -1.43
CA GLN A 260 -5.40 13.11 -1.13
C GLN A 260 -6.44 13.33 -0.02
N PHE A 261 -6.47 14.50 0.60
CA PHE A 261 -7.35 14.80 1.75
C PHE A 261 -8.82 14.43 1.48
N TRP A 262 -9.40 14.92 0.39
CA TRP A 262 -10.81 14.68 0.08
C TRP A 262 -11.11 13.23 -0.28
N ASN A 263 -10.15 12.51 -0.87
CA ASN A 263 -10.28 11.09 -1.14
C ASN A 263 -10.37 10.26 0.15
N TRP A 264 -9.65 10.67 1.20
CA TRP A 264 -9.61 9.97 2.48
C TRP A 264 -10.70 10.46 3.44
N LYS A 265 -11.18 11.71 3.28
CA LYS A 265 -12.21 12.32 4.12
C LYS A 265 -13.50 11.50 4.15
N SER A 266 -13.95 11.00 3.01
CA SER A 266 -15.14 10.15 2.94
C SER A 266 -15.03 8.87 3.76
N THR A 267 -13.83 8.29 3.83
CA THR A 267 -13.57 7.12 4.68
C THR A 267 -13.49 7.52 6.15
N ALA A 268 -12.81 8.62 6.48
CA ALA A 268 -12.75 9.14 7.84
C ALA A 268 -14.16 9.38 8.40
N ASP A 269 -15.02 10.05 7.64
CA ASP A 269 -16.40 10.34 8.05
C ASP A 269 -17.23 9.07 8.26
N LYS A 270 -17.06 8.08 7.38
CA LYS A 270 -17.77 6.80 7.48
C LYS A 270 -17.48 6.06 8.78
N TYR A 271 -16.23 6.12 9.27
CA TYR A 271 -15.80 5.38 10.45
C TYR A 271 -15.65 6.26 11.71
N GLY A 272 -15.94 7.56 11.62
CA GLY A 272 -15.76 8.51 12.72
C GLY A 272 -14.29 8.74 13.08
N TRP A 273 -13.34 8.53 12.14
CA TRP A 273 -11.93 8.72 12.36
C TRP A 273 -11.51 10.17 12.19
N LYS A 274 -10.46 10.56 12.90
CA LYS A 274 -9.83 11.87 12.68
C LYS A 274 -9.10 11.87 11.35
N ILE A 275 -9.04 13.02 10.70
CA ILE A 275 -8.22 13.24 9.52
C ILE A 275 -7.48 14.57 9.67
N ILE A 276 -6.21 14.58 9.36
CA ILE A 276 -5.34 15.75 9.44
C ILE A 276 -4.73 15.95 8.05
N SER A 277 -4.90 17.15 7.49
CA SER A 277 -4.12 17.54 6.32
C SER A 277 -2.67 17.73 6.75
N SER A 278 -1.75 17.04 6.10
CA SER A 278 -0.32 17.13 6.41
C SER A 278 0.23 18.55 6.20
N ILE A 279 -0.42 19.37 5.37
CA ILE A 279 0.07 20.68 4.91
C ILE A 279 -0.73 21.85 5.43
N GLU A 280 -2.06 21.77 5.47
CA GLU A 280 -2.92 22.89 5.91
C GLU A 280 -2.65 23.29 7.38
N ASN A 281 -2.12 22.36 8.17
CA ASN A 281 -1.74 22.62 9.57
C ASN A 281 -0.26 23.00 9.75
N CYS A 282 0.55 22.96 8.69
CA CYS A 282 1.90 23.49 8.73
C CYS A 282 1.82 25.02 8.66
N ARG A 283 1.94 25.66 9.83
CA ARG A 283 2.18 27.10 9.86
C ARG A 283 3.61 27.36 9.37
N TRP A 284 3.73 27.70 8.11
CA TRP A 284 4.98 28.17 7.49
C TRP A 284 5.38 29.57 8.01
N ASN A 285 5.19 29.79 9.31
CA ASN A 285 5.45 31.09 9.93
C ASN A 285 6.93 31.44 9.76
N GLY A 286 7.19 32.44 8.92
CA GLY A 286 8.52 32.95 8.64
C GLY A 286 9.15 32.57 7.30
N LEU A 287 8.60 31.60 6.56
CA LEU A 287 9.08 31.28 5.21
C LEU A 287 8.51 32.25 4.18
N LYS A 288 9.38 33.03 3.54
CA LYS A 288 8.98 33.96 2.46
C LYS A 288 8.45 33.23 1.21
N ASN A 289 8.93 32.00 0.97
CA ASN A 289 8.52 31.17 -0.17
C ASN A 289 8.38 29.72 0.33
N PRO A 290 7.19 29.23 0.70
CA PRO A 290 7.00 27.83 1.01
C PRO A 290 7.29 26.98 -0.24
N PRO A 291 7.90 25.79 -0.09
CA PRO A 291 8.18 24.92 -1.23
C PRO A 291 6.88 24.45 -1.88
N CYS A 292 6.94 24.07 -3.17
CA CYS A 292 5.86 23.34 -3.80
C CYS A 292 5.71 22.00 -3.08
N THR A 293 4.52 21.76 -2.53
CA THR A 293 4.25 20.59 -1.67
C THR A 293 3.36 19.55 -2.32
N ASP A 294 3.14 19.66 -3.65
CA ASP A 294 2.34 18.68 -4.39
C ASP A 294 2.91 17.27 -4.24
N GLY A 295 2.07 16.37 -3.73
CA GLY A 295 2.45 14.97 -3.49
C GLY A 295 3.34 14.74 -2.28
N TRP A 296 3.65 15.76 -1.48
CA TRP A 296 4.38 15.59 -0.24
C TRP A 296 3.55 14.84 0.79
N ASP A 297 4.21 13.98 1.54
CA ASP A 297 3.66 13.34 2.72
C ASP A 297 4.14 14.06 4.01
N ILE A 298 3.67 13.60 5.16
CA ILE A 298 4.08 14.20 6.45
C ILE A 298 5.57 14.07 6.72
N TRP A 299 6.23 13.03 6.18
CA TRP A 299 7.68 12.87 6.34
C TRP A 299 8.45 13.90 5.52
N ASP A 300 8.04 14.17 4.28
CA ASP A 300 8.67 15.17 3.44
C ASP A 300 8.67 16.56 4.10
N ILE A 301 7.55 16.90 4.75
CA ILE A 301 7.44 18.13 5.54
C ILE A 301 8.38 18.11 6.73
N TRP A 302 8.41 17.00 7.46
CA TRP A 302 9.27 16.86 8.64
C TRP A 302 10.75 16.89 8.26
N GLU A 303 11.14 16.23 7.19
CA GLU A 303 12.50 16.24 6.66
C GLU A 303 12.93 17.65 6.25
N PHE A 304 12.05 18.38 5.56
CA PHE A 304 12.27 19.77 5.20
C PHE A 304 12.53 20.63 6.45
N LEU A 305 11.69 20.52 7.47
CA LEU A 305 11.87 21.26 8.72
C LEU A 305 13.14 20.88 9.48
N LEU A 306 13.56 19.61 9.45
CA LEU A 306 14.82 19.17 10.03
C LEU A 306 16.04 19.78 9.32
N LYS A 307 16.02 19.86 8.00
CA LYS A 307 17.07 20.53 7.21
C LYS A 307 17.11 22.03 7.50
N PHE A 308 15.95 22.65 7.62
CA PHE A 308 15.83 24.09 7.94
C PHE A 308 16.43 24.44 9.30
N LYS A 309 16.24 23.59 10.33
CA LYS A 309 16.83 23.77 11.64
C LYS A 309 18.36 23.66 11.65
N ARG A 310 18.94 22.97 10.67
CA ARG A 310 20.40 22.80 10.58
C ARG A 310 21.12 23.94 9.90
N GLU A 311 20.40 24.76 9.12
CA GLU A 311 20.97 25.85 8.36
C GLU A 311 20.87 27.23 9.05
N ASP A 312 20.98 27.27 10.38
CA ASP A 312 21.07 28.50 11.24
C ASP A 312 19.88 29.48 11.16
N TYR A 313 18.65 28.96 11.02
CA TYR A 313 17.49 29.82 11.31
C TYR A 313 16.95 29.52 12.69
N GLU A 314 17.21 30.42 13.64
CA GLU A 314 16.50 30.47 14.92
C GLU A 314 14.98 30.62 14.63
N ILE A 315 14.23 29.62 14.99
CA ILE A 315 12.75 29.69 14.97
C ILE A 315 12.38 30.34 16.32
N TYR A 316 12.05 31.63 16.29
CA TYR A 316 11.42 32.31 17.38
C TYR A 316 9.96 31.92 17.54
#